data_be2e529db4e9e104dcfbf6c3edcd2c80
#
_entry.id   be2e529db4e9e104dcfbf6c3edcd2c80
#
_cell.length_a   1.000
_cell.length_b   1.000
_cell.length_c   1.000
_cell.angle_alpha   90.00
_cell.angle_beta   90.00
_cell.angle_gamma   90.00
#
_symmetry.space_group_name_H-M   'P 1'
#
loop_
_entity.id
_entity.type
_entity.pdbx_description
1 polymer ?
#
loop_
_entity_poly.entity_id
_entity_poly.type
_entity_poly.pdbx_seq_one_letter_code
_entity_poly.pdbx_strand_id
1 'polypeptide(L)'
;MADARVSLPPLAPEGLSRRARYFVEVHGLRVPRPDIRPHRDVWLRDGIPAAEIDRVVAFQDRWGGIVLPPAPVYEGGPRILNADVPEGSAADGWLIPAGDERVSMAYEFMIGPEGEFGIHADRWTPLHASTEGWVESLALAHHAGHWAKSITKIKGDAVEALQLDGYDPIPEVQGLTDTWWRGKDSLIAIYRGEALGLAAPQCREAHIYGGIDDWGLRGG
;
A
#
# COMPACT_ATOMS: atom_id res chain seq x y z
N MET A 1 17.29 19.61 37.41
CA MET A 1 16.04 19.15 36.77
C MET A 1 16.43 18.58 35.43
N ALA A 2 16.43 17.26 35.28
CA ALA A 2 16.73 16.60 33.99
C ALA A 2 15.50 16.73 33.09
N ASP A 3 15.69 17.38 31.96
CA ASP A 3 14.72 17.54 30.91
C ASP A 3 14.48 16.15 30.30
N ALA A 4 13.41 15.47 30.74
CA ALA A 4 12.96 14.20 30.14
C ALA A 4 12.44 14.54 28.74
N ARG A 5 13.33 14.51 27.75
CA ARG A 5 12.91 14.50 26.34
C ARG A 5 12.03 13.29 26.14
N VAL A 6 10.72 13.50 26.08
CA VAL A 6 9.77 12.47 25.66
C VAL A 6 10.13 12.18 24.20
N SER A 7 10.89 11.11 24.00
CA SER A 7 11.16 10.60 22.67
C SER A 7 9.82 10.03 22.14
N LEU A 8 9.23 10.68 21.18
CA LEU A 8 8.08 10.12 20.48
C LEU A 8 8.53 8.80 19.82
N PRO A 9 7.68 7.76 19.85
CA PRO A 9 7.99 6.52 19.17
C PRO A 9 8.19 6.79 17.66
N PRO A 10 9.05 6.00 16.99
CA PRO A 10 9.26 6.16 15.55
C PRO A 10 7.93 6.07 14.80
N LEU A 11 7.78 6.89 13.75
CA LEU A 11 6.58 6.89 12.93
C LEU A 11 6.46 5.61 12.11
N ALA A 12 7.59 5.15 11.56
CA ALA A 12 7.65 3.99 10.69
C ALA A 12 7.49 2.68 11.49
N PRO A 13 6.55 1.80 11.13
CA PRO A 13 6.45 0.46 11.68
C PRO A 13 7.70 -0.37 11.43
N GLU A 14 7.93 -1.39 12.27
CA GLU A 14 9.00 -2.36 12.07
C GLU A 14 8.76 -3.21 10.80
N GLY A 15 9.83 -3.81 10.26
CA GLY A 15 9.75 -4.71 9.10
C GLY A 15 9.89 -4.02 7.74
N LEU A 16 9.87 -2.69 7.69
CA LEU A 16 10.11 -1.92 6.46
C LEU A 16 11.60 -1.91 6.09
N SER A 17 11.89 -1.87 4.79
CA SER A 17 13.24 -1.62 4.28
C SER A 17 13.77 -0.26 4.75
N ARG A 18 15.08 -0.04 4.59
CA ARG A 18 15.68 1.27 4.91
C ARG A 18 15.02 2.41 4.13
N ARG A 19 14.74 2.19 2.83
CA ARG A 19 14.08 3.16 1.95
C ARG A 19 12.66 3.48 2.42
N ALA A 20 11.84 2.45 2.66
CA ALA A 20 10.46 2.66 3.08
C ALA A 20 10.37 3.27 4.48
N ARG A 21 11.27 2.90 5.40
CA ARG A 21 11.38 3.54 6.71
C ARG A 21 11.71 5.03 6.56
N TYR A 22 12.72 5.38 5.76
CA TYR A 22 13.08 6.77 5.49
C TYR A 22 11.89 7.53 4.87
N PHE A 23 11.20 6.93 3.90
CA PHE A 23 10.03 7.53 3.27
C PHE A 23 8.94 7.87 4.29
N VAL A 24 8.60 6.93 5.19
CA VAL A 24 7.59 7.13 6.23
C VAL A 24 8.03 8.20 7.22
N GLU A 25 9.28 8.15 7.71
CA GLU A 25 9.79 9.08 8.73
C GLU A 25 9.93 10.51 8.21
N VAL A 26 10.27 10.71 6.94
CA VAL A 26 10.57 12.03 6.36
C VAL A 26 9.34 12.66 5.68
N HIS A 27 8.53 11.84 5.03
CA HIS A 27 7.41 12.32 4.21
C HIS A 27 6.04 11.96 4.79
N GLY A 28 5.99 11.03 5.73
CA GLY A 28 4.77 10.68 6.46
C GLY A 28 4.52 11.63 7.63
N LEU A 29 3.30 11.57 8.12
CA LEU A 29 2.94 12.20 9.40
C LEU A 29 1.91 11.32 10.12
N ARG A 30 1.80 11.48 11.43
CA ARG A 30 0.79 10.79 12.24
C ARG A 30 -0.24 11.80 12.73
N VAL A 31 -1.50 11.49 12.49
CA VAL A 31 -2.65 12.20 13.03
C VAL A 31 -3.28 11.38 14.18
N PRO A 32 -4.08 12.02 15.07
CA PRO A 32 -4.86 11.29 16.05
C PRO A 32 -5.71 10.22 15.38
N ARG A 33 -5.70 9.02 15.95
CA ARG A 33 -6.51 7.89 15.48
C ARG A 33 -7.59 7.56 16.50
N PRO A 34 -8.78 7.08 16.07
CA PRO A 34 -9.78 6.58 17.01
C PRO A 34 -9.28 5.31 17.70
N ASP A 35 -9.63 5.16 18.98
CA ASP A 35 -9.51 3.88 19.65
C ASP A 35 -10.70 3.01 19.27
N ILE A 36 -10.45 1.90 18.60
CA ILE A 36 -11.48 0.97 18.11
C ILE A 36 -11.83 -0.11 19.13
N ARG A 37 -11.04 -0.30 20.20
CA ARG A 37 -11.27 -1.34 21.21
C ARG A 37 -12.63 -1.25 21.91
N PRO A 38 -13.21 -0.07 22.17
CA PRO A 38 -14.55 0.05 22.76
C PRO A 38 -15.65 -0.55 21.89
N HIS A 39 -15.45 -0.73 20.59
CA HIS A 39 -16.43 -1.32 19.68
C HIS A 39 -16.49 -2.86 19.74
N ARG A 40 -15.52 -3.51 20.41
CA ARG A 40 -15.39 -4.98 20.45
C ARG A 40 -16.68 -5.70 20.83
N ASP A 41 -17.36 -5.27 21.89
CA ASP A 41 -18.56 -5.94 22.38
C ASP A 41 -19.75 -5.77 21.42
N VAL A 42 -19.80 -4.66 20.68
CA VAL A 42 -20.81 -4.42 19.64
C VAL A 42 -20.54 -5.36 18.48
N TRP A 43 -19.33 -5.39 17.95
CA TRP A 43 -18.93 -6.22 16.81
C TRP A 43 -19.10 -7.72 17.08
N LEU A 44 -18.79 -8.18 18.31
CA LEU A 44 -19.06 -9.57 18.70
C LEU A 44 -20.56 -9.90 18.68
N ARG A 45 -21.43 -8.98 19.13
CA ARG A 45 -22.90 -9.16 19.07
C ARG A 45 -23.43 -9.15 17.64
N ASP A 46 -22.78 -8.40 16.76
CA ASP A 46 -23.11 -8.33 15.32
C ASP A 46 -22.58 -9.55 14.55
N GLY A 47 -21.94 -10.52 15.26
CA GLY A 47 -21.49 -11.78 14.68
C GLY A 47 -20.08 -11.77 14.08
N ILE A 48 -19.31 -10.69 14.28
CA ILE A 48 -17.93 -10.62 13.81
C ILE A 48 -17.06 -11.50 14.73
N PRO A 49 -16.27 -12.44 14.17
CA PRO A 49 -15.42 -13.32 14.97
C PRO A 49 -14.37 -12.53 15.77
N ALA A 50 -14.06 -12.96 16.97
CA ALA A 50 -13.06 -12.32 17.82
C ALA A 50 -11.69 -12.19 17.14
N ALA A 51 -11.29 -13.21 16.35
CA ALA A 51 -10.04 -13.21 15.62
C ALA A 51 -9.97 -12.07 14.59
N GLU A 52 -11.07 -11.75 13.91
CA GLU A 52 -11.14 -10.65 12.96
C GLU A 52 -11.02 -9.29 13.66
N ILE A 53 -11.71 -9.16 14.81
CA ILE A 53 -11.59 -7.96 15.63
C ILE A 53 -10.13 -7.78 16.10
N ASP A 54 -9.45 -8.85 16.48
CA ASP A 54 -8.04 -8.80 16.89
C ASP A 54 -7.13 -8.38 15.73
N ARG A 55 -7.43 -8.79 14.48
CA ARG A 55 -6.75 -8.32 13.27
C ARG A 55 -6.95 -6.81 13.04
N VAL A 56 -8.18 -6.32 13.19
CA VAL A 56 -8.49 -4.88 13.10
C VAL A 56 -7.67 -4.09 14.12
N VAL A 57 -7.65 -4.55 15.38
CA VAL A 57 -6.87 -3.90 16.44
C VAL A 57 -5.39 -3.89 16.13
N ALA A 58 -4.84 -5.01 15.65
CA ALA A 58 -3.43 -5.11 15.28
C ALA A 58 -3.06 -4.16 14.13
N PHE A 59 -3.90 -4.07 13.09
CA PHE A 59 -3.71 -3.12 12.00
C PHE A 59 -3.77 -1.67 12.51
N GLN A 60 -4.79 -1.33 13.29
CA GLN A 60 -4.96 0.01 13.85
C GLN A 60 -3.79 0.42 14.76
N ASP A 61 -3.30 -0.50 15.59
CA ASP A 61 -2.14 -0.21 16.46
C ASP A 61 -0.86 0.05 15.66
N ARG A 62 -0.68 -0.66 14.56
CA ARG A 62 0.52 -0.60 13.74
C ARG A 62 0.49 0.58 12.76
N TRP A 63 -0.61 0.74 12.03
CA TRP A 63 -0.74 1.65 10.90
C TRP A 63 -1.64 2.85 11.15
N GLY A 64 -2.55 2.77 12.12
CA GLY A 64 -3.59 3.78 12.35
C GLY A 64 -3.04 5.19 12.55
N GLY A 65 -3.65 6.13 11.84
CA GLY A 65 -3.30 7.54 11.85
C GLY A 65 -2.08 7.91 11.01
N ILE A 66 -1.47 6.97 10.27
CA ILE A 66 -0.37 7.30 9.36
C ILE A 66 -0.96 7.88 8.07
N VAL A 67 -0.47 9.07 7.71
CA VAL A 67 -0.72 9.76 6.45
C VAL A 67 0.55 9.71 5.62
N LEU A 68 0.47 9.20 4.41
CA LEU A 68 1.59 9.12 3.47
C LEU A 68 1.36 10.04 2.27
N PRO A 69 2.41 10.44 1.54
CA PRO A 69 2.26 11.10 0.26
C PRO A 69 1.38 10.29 -0.69
N PRO A 70 0.68 10.95 -1.64
CA PRO A 70 -0.19 10.24 -2.57
C PRO A 70 0.58 9.27 -3.46
N ALA A 71 -0.04 8.11 -3.71
CA ALA A 71 0.42 7.15 -4.71
C ALA A 71 0.34 7.75 -6.12
N PRO A 72 1.19 7.31 -7.06
CA PRO A 72 1.11 7.76 -8.45
C PRO A 72 -0.11 7.20 -9.21
N VAL A 73 -0.80 6.25 -8.64
CA VAL A 73 -2.00 5.53 -9.14
C VAL A 73 -3.04 5.41 -8.04
N TYR A 74 -4.19 4.78 -8.30
CA TYR A 74 -5.24 4.55 -7.31
C TYR A 74 -5.76 5.83 -6.67
N GLU A 75 -5.95 6.88 -7.48
CA GLU A 75 -6.41 8.20 -7.02
C GLU A 75 -5.61 8.73 -5.81
N GLY A 76 -4.34 8.35 -5.74
CA GLY A 76 -3.43 8.73 -4.65
C GLY A 76 -3.35 7.77 -3.49
N GLY A 77 -4.08 6.66 -3.50
CA GLY A 77 -4.12 5.71 -2.40
C GLY A 77 -4.89 6.21 -1.17
N PRO A 78 -4.87 5.49 -0.04
CA PRO A 78 -5.50 5.95 1.20
C PRO A 78 -4.95 7.30 1.66
N ARG A 79 -5.84 8.18 2.09
CA ARG A 79 -5.46 9.48 2.68
C ARG A 79 -4.85 9.31 4.05
N ILE A 80 -5.50 8.49 4.88
CA ILE A 80 -5.08 8.14 6.23
C ILE A 80 -5.25 6.64 6.37
N LEU A 81 -4.24 5.94 6.85
CA LEU A 81 -4.37 4.53 7.19
C LEU A 81 -5.12 4.43 8.52
N ASN A 82 -6.31 3.86 8.50
CA ASN A 82 -7.14 3.59 9.65
C ASN A 82 -7.95 2.32 9.40
N ALA A 83 -8.17 1.55 10.45
CA ALA A 83 -9.13 0.45 10.40
C ALA A 83 -10.55 0.93 10.71
N ASP A 84 -11.51 0.19 10.21
CA ASP A 84 -12.92 0.28 10.59
C ASP A 84 -13.51 -1.12 10.79
N VAL A 85 -14.82 -1.20 10.96
CA VAL A 85 -15.54 -2.47 11.15
C VAL A 85 -15.25 -3.45 10.02
N PRO A 86 -14.90 -4.72 10.30
CA PRO A 86 -14.68 -5.70 9.24
C PRO A 86 -15.96 -5.97 8.45
N GLU A 87 -15.81 -6.16 7.16
CA GLU A 87 -16.88 -6.46 6.23
C GLU A 87 -16.74 -7.89 5.69
N GLY A 88 -17.87 -8.57 5.45
CA GLY A 88 -17.85 -9.92 4.89
C GLY A 88 -18.63 -10.93 5.69
N SER A 89 -18.26 -12.19 5.53
CA SER A 89 -18.89 -13.32 6.22
C SER A 89 -17.91 -14.47 6.43
N ALA A 90 -18.31 -15.45 7.24
CA ALA A 90 -17.53 -16.67 7.41
C ALA A 90 -17.38 -17.50 6.12
N ALA A 91 -18.28 -17.32 5.14
CA ALA A 91 -18.25 -18.05 3.86
C ALA A 91 -17.35 -17.35 2.82
N ASP A 92 -17.37 -16.00 2.80
CA ASP A 92 -16.69 -15.19 1.78
C ASP A 92 -15.34 -14.66 2.26
N GLY A 93 -15.03 -14.82 3.56
CA GLY A 93 -13.90 -14.20 4.23
C GLY A 93 -14.25 -12.80 4.78
N TRP A 94 -13.34 -12.26 5.57
CA TRP A 94 -13.48 -10.94 6.19
C TRP A 94 -12.43 -9.99 5.63
N LEU A 95 -12.89 -8.84 5.15
CA LEU A 95 -12.06 -7.73 4.70
C LEU A 95 -12.08 -6.63 5.78
N ILE A 96 -10.96 -5.95 5.98
CA ILE A 96 -10.84 -4.86 6.95
C ILE A 96 -10.59 -3.58 6.16
N PRO A 97 -11.43 -2.54 6.28
CA PRO A 97 -11.13 -1.23 5.69
C PRO A 97 -9.73 -0.75 6.12
N ALA A 98 -8.94 -0.29 5.15
CA ALA A 98 -7.53 0.05 5.38
C ALA A 98 -7.29 1.57 5.46
N GLY A 99 -8.32 2.37 5.30
CA GLY A 99 -8.23 3.82 5.46
C GLY A 99 -9.20 4.60 4.57
N ASP A 100 -9.29 5.89 4.84
CA ASP A 100 -10.14 6.82 4.12
C ASP A 100 -9.59 7.09 2.71
N GLU A 101 -10.46 7.19 1.71
CA GLU A 101 -10.08 7.59 0.36
C GLU A 101 -9.73 9.09 0.31
N ARG A 102 -8.90 9.46 -0.68
CA ARG A 102 -8.56 10.86 -0.96
C ARG A 102 -9.64 11.58 -1.74
N VAL A 103 -10.31 10.86 -2.62
CA VAL A 103 -11.41 11.32 -3.48
C VAL A 103 -12.46 10.22 -3.56
N SER A 104 -13.68 10.56 -3.94
CA SER A 104 -14.71 9.56 -4.20
C SER A 104 -14.30 8.67 -5.38
N MET A 105 -14.29 7.35 -5.16
CA MET A 105 -13.88 6.36 -6.16
C MET A 105 -14.81 5.15 -6.12
N ALA A 106 -14.64 4.25 -7.10
CA ALA A 106 -15.49 3.08 -7.26
C ALA A 106 -15.02 1.84 -6.47
N TYR A 107 -14.06 1.99 -5.58
CA TYR A 107 -13.52 0.91 -4.75
C TYR A 107 -13.02 1.46 -3.41
N GLU A 108 -12.82 0.58 -2.46
CA GLU A 108 -12.28 0.84 -1.13
C GLU A 108 -10.94 0.11 -0.94
N PHE A 109 -10.06 0.66 -0.10
CA PHE A 109 -8.83 0.00 0.27
C PHE A 109 -9.07 -0.93 1.44
N MET A 110 -8.67 -2.19 1.30
CA MET A 110 -8.96 -3.23 2.26
C MET A 110 -7.71 -4.06 2.61
N ILE A 111 -7.76 -4.70 3.77
CA ILE A 111 -6.86 -5.80 4.16
C ILE A 111 -7.62 -7.11 4.00
N GLY A 112 -7.07 -7.99 3.20
CA GLY A 112 -7.64 -9.31 2.93
C GLY A 112 -7.46 -10.31 4.06
N PRO A 113 -8.06 -11.52 3.91
CA PRO A 113 -8.03 -12.56 4.96
C PRO A 113 -6.63 -13.01 5.37
N GLU A 114 -5.68 -13.06 4.42
CA GLU A 114 -4.29 -13.47 4.66
C GLU A 114 -3.36 -12.29 5.00
N GLY A 115 -3.94 -11.07 5.15
CA GLY A 115 -3.20 -9.84 5.46
C GLY A 115 -2.78 -9.03 4.24
N GLU A 116 -3.22 -9.39 3.04
CA GLU A 116 -2.92 -8.69 1.80
C GLU A 116 -3.52 -7.28 1.83
N PHE A 117 -2.80 -6.32 1.29
CA PHE A 117 -3.32 -5.00 0.99
C PHE A 117 -3.87 -4.96 -0.43
N GLY A 118 -5.10 -4.47 -0.60
CA GLY A 118 -5.73 -4.42 -1.91
C GLY A 118 -6.90 -3.46 -2.01
N ILE A 119 -7.67 -3.62 -3.09
CA ILE A 119 -8.90 -2.87 -3.36
C ILE A 119 -10.09 -3.81 -3.46
N HIS A 120 -11.24 -3.36 -2.98
CA HIS A 120 -12.52 -4.01 -3.14
C HIS A 120 -13.44 -3.12 -3.96
N ALA A 121 -13.79 -3.58 -5.16
CA ALA A 121 -14.72 -2.97 -6.09
C ALA A 121 -15.85 -3.98 -6.38
N ASP A 122 -16.01 -4.38 -7.64
CA ASP A 122 -16.89 -5.51 -8.02
C ASP A 122 -16.39 -6.83 -7.40
N ARG A 123 -15.10 -6.90 -7.07
CA ARG A 123 -14.45 -8.05 -6.41
C ARG A 123 -13.22 -7.64 -5.62
N TRP A 124 -12.86 -8.47 -4.66
CA TRP A 124 -11.58 -8.37 -3.97
C TRP A 124 -10.41 -8.55 -4.93
N THR A 125 -9.46 -7.62 -4.90
CA THR A 125 -8.25 -7.64 -5.72
C THR A 125 -7.04 -7.30 -4.86
N PRO A 126 -6.26 -8.31 -4.43
CA PRO A 126 -5.05 -8.09 -3.63
C PRO A 126 -3.95 -7.48 -4.52
N LEU A 127 -3.40 -6.35 -4.09
CA LEU A 127 -2.32 -5.64 -4.77
C LEU A 127 -0.94 -6.13 -4.31
N HIS A 128 -0.78 -6.23 -2.99
CA HIS A 128 0.45 -6.64 -2.31
C HIS A 128 0.14 -7.64 -1.21
N ALA A 129 1.09 -8.52 -0.87
CA ALA A 129 0.89 -9.52 0.16
C ALA A 129 0.78 -8.95 1.59
N SER A 130 1.03 -7.65 1.78
CA SER A 130 0.88 -6.97 3.07
C SER A 130 0.79 -5.45 2.89
N THR A 131 0.43 -4.74 3.96
CA THR A 131 0.51 -3.27 4.02
C THR A 131 1.94 -2.77 3.90
N GLU A 132 2.92 -3.51 4.42
CA GLU A 132 4.34 -3.24 4.23
C GLU A 132 4.70 -3.20 2.75
N GLY A 133 4.25 -4.19 1.96
CA GLY A 133 4.47 -4.26 0.52
C GLY A 133 3.89 -3.04 -0.22
N TRP A 134 2.69 -2.60 0.16
CA TRP A 134 2.12 -1.35 -0.34
C TRP A 134 3.00 -0.14 -0.02
N VAL A 135 3.46 0.00 1.22
CA VAL A 135 4.32 1.11 1.64
C VAL A 135 5.68 1.07 0.95
N GLU A 136 6.25 -0.11 0.73
CA GLU A 136 7.46 -0.30 -0.08
C GLU A 136 7.27 0.16 -1.53
N SER A 137 6.12 -0.15 -2.13
CA SER A 137 5.76 0.31 -3.47
C SER A 137 5.67 1.84 -3.54
N LEU A 138 5.03 2.48 -2.54
CA LEU A 138 4.98 3.94 -2.45
C LEU A 138 6.36 4.58 -2.31
N ALA A 139 7.18 4.05 -1.41
CA ALA A 139 8.53 4.53 -1.18
C ALA A 139 9.39 4.38 -2.43
N LEU A 140 9.24 3.28 -3.16
CA LEU A 140 9.95 3.03 -4.39
C LEU A 140 9.50 3.98 -5.51
N ALA A 141 8.18 4.23 -5.63
CA ALA A 141 7.64 5.19 -6.59
C ALA A 141 8.13 6.62 -6.32
N HIS A 142 8.12 7.04 -5.06
CA HIS A 142 8.62 8.34 -4.64
C HIS A 142 10.12 8.47 -4.94
N HIS A 143 10.91 7.46 -4.57
CA HIS A 143 12.34 7.41 -4.83
C HIS A 143 12.63 7.44 -6.35
N ALA A 144 12.00 6.56 -7.13
CA ALA A 144 12.17 6.50 -8.57
C ALA A 144 11.78 7.82 -9.25
N GLY A 145 10.67 8.43 -8.82
CA GLY A 145 10.24 9.74 -9.32
C GLY A 145 11.24 10.86 -9.09
N HIS A 146 12.03 10.77 -8.02
CA HIS A 146 13.06 11.76 -7.67
C HIS A 146 14.37 11.57 -8.48
N TRP A 147 14.76 10.31 -8.73
CA TRP A 147 16.07 9.98 -9.31
C TRP A 147 16.03 9.67 -10.81
N ALA A 148 14.87 9.38 -11.38
CA ALA A 148 14.76 9.10 -12.81
C ALA A 148 14.97 10.36 -13.65
N LYS A 149 15.73 10.22 -14.75
CA LYS A 149 15.88 11.28 -15.75
C LYS A 149 14.68 11.36 -16.69
N SER A 150 13.92 10.27 -16.81
CA SER A 150 12.70 10.19 -17.61
C SER A 150 11.68 9.29 -16.95
N ILE A 151 10.40 9.63 -17.09
CA ILE A 151 9.28 8.81 -16.66
C ILE A 151 8.35 8.63 -17.86
N THR A 152 8.17 7.38 -18.29
CA THR A 152 7.23 7.03 -19.36
C THR A 152 6.05 6.27 -18.75
N LYS A 153 4.85 6.70 -19.08
CA LYS A 153 3.60 6.03 -18.66
C LYS A 153 2.99 5.30 -19.85
N ILE A 154 2.63 4.05 -19.65
CA ILE A 154 1.99 3.17 -20.63
C ILE A 154 0.65 2.74 -20.06
N LYS A 155 -0.40 2.68 -20.88
CA LYS A 155 -1.76 2.31 -20.46
C LYS A 155 -2.37 1.23 -21.35
N GLY A 156 -3.36 0.54 -20.79
CA GLY A 156 -4.16 -0.46 -21.50
C GLY A 156 -3.36 -1.67 -21.97
N ASP A 157 -3.67 -2.15 -23.17
CA ASP A 157 -3.06 -3.37 -23.72
C ASP A 157 -1.57 -3.28 -23.99
N ALA A 158 -1.03 -2.07 -24.16
CA ALA A 158 0.41 -1.86 -24.33
C ALA A 158 1.22 -2.27 -23.09
N VAL A 159 0.61 -2.33 -21.90
CA VAL A 159 1.25 -2.82 -20.67
C VAL A 159 1.60 -4.31 -20.78
N GLU A 160 0.75 -5.12 -21.43
CA GLU A 160 0.99 -6.56 -21.59
C GLU A 160 2.07 -6.87 -22.63
N ALA A 161 2.38 -5.90 -23.48
CA ALA A 161 3.45 -6.02 -24.47
C ALA A 161 4.85 -5.64 -23.93
N LEU A 162 4.93 -5.18 -22.65
CA LEU A 162 6.21 -4.85 -22.03
C LEU A 162 7.10 -6.09 -21.93
N GLN A 163 8.33 -5.94 -22.46
CA GLN A 163 9.34 -6.97 -22.33
C GLN A 163 10.11 -6.76 -21.01
N LEU A 164 10.12 -7.79 -20.18
CA LEU A 164 10.81 -7.77 -18.87
C LEU A 164 12.12 -8.59 -18.91
N ASP A 165 12.59 -8.96 -20.09
CA ASP A 165 13.87 -9.67 -20.24
C ASP A 165 15.01 -8.79 -19.72
N GLY A 166 15.79 -9.33 -18.78
CA GLY A 166 16.88 -8.60 -18.13
C GLY A 166 16.44 -7.68 -16.98
N TYR A 167 15.18 -7.79 -16.54
CA TYR A 167 14.69 -7.16 -15.31
C TYR A 167 14.49 -8.20 -14.22
N ASP A 168 14.90 -7.85 -13.01
CA ASP A 168 14.67 -8.67 -11.81
C ASP A 168 13.49 -8.13 -11.01
N PRO A 169 12.60 -8.99 -10.49
CA PRO A 169 11.52 -8.55 -9.62
C PRO A 169 12.07 -7.95 -8.32
N ILE A 170 11.37 -6.96 -7.76
CA ILE A 170 11.72 -6.32 -6.48
C ILE A 170 10.87 -6.97 -5.38
N PRO A 171 11.44 -7.90 -4.59
CA PRO A 171 10.66 -8.70 -3.64
C PRO A 171 10.13 -7.90 -2.45
N GLU A 172 10.75 -6.78 -2.09
CA GLU A 172 10.34 -5.96 -0.96
C GLU A 172 8.93 -5.41 -1.11
N VAL A 173 8.47 -5.16 -2.35
CA VAL A 173 7.10 -4.70 -2.61
C VAL A 173 6.05 -5.79 -2.45
N GLN A 174 6.46 -7.05 -2.31
CA GLN A 174 5.57 -8.20 -2.10
C GLN A 174 4.38 -8.20 -3.08
N GLY A 175 4.66 -7.86 -4.34
CA GLY A 175 3.65 -7.64 -5.36
C GLY A 175 2.87 -8.90 -5.70
N LEU A 176 1.55 -8.80 -5.76
CA LEU A 176 0.62 -9.82 -6.23
C LEU A 176 0.06 -9.44 -7.60
N THR A 177 -0.82 -8.46 -7.61
CA THR A 177 -1.38 -7.88 -8.85
C THR A 177 -0.51 -6.76 -9.40
N ASP A 178 0.04 -5.95 -8.49
CA ASP A 178 0.97 -4.88 -8.82
C ASP A 178 2.41 -5.34 -8.57
N THR A 179 3.30 -5.05 -9.52
CA THR A 179 4.66 -5.58 -9.46
C THR A 179 5.69 -4.51 -9.80
N TRP A 180 6.89 -4.68 -9.27
CA TRP A 180 8.02 -3.83 -9.56
C TRP A 180 9.22 -4.63 -10.06
N TRP A 181 9.95 -4.05 -11.01
CA TRP A 181 11.04 -4.68 -11.71
C TRP A 181 12.24 -3.75 -11.80
N ARG A 182 13.44 -4.28 -11.60
CA ARG A 182 14.71 -3.54 -11.64
C ARG A 182 15.51 -3.98 -12.83
N GLY A 183 15.82 -3.02 -13.72
CA GLY A 183 16.78 -3.17 -14.81
C GLY A 183 18.15 -2.61 -14.46
N LYS A 184 19.00 -2.49 -15.46
CA LYS A 184 20.37 -1.99 -15.32
C LYS A 184 20.42 -0.50 -14.90
N ASP A 185 19.55 0.33 -15.45
CA ASP A 185 19.47 1.78 -15.23
C ASP A 185 18.02 2.28 -15.14
N SER A 186 17.10 1.39 -14.81
CA SER A 186 15.66 1.67 -14.84
C SER A 186 14.89 0.83 -13.84
N LEU A 187 13.71 1.35 -13.46
CA LEU A 187 12.70 0.64 -12.68
C LEU A 187 11.40 0.64 -13.48
N ILE A 188 10.65 -0.44 -13.40
CA ILE A 188 9.33 -0.55 -14.01
C ILE A 188 8.32 -0.91 -12.89
N ALA A 189 7.29 -0.08 -12.74
CA ALA A 189 6.11 -0.41 -11.95
C ALA A 189 4.99 -0.83 -12.90
N ILE A 190 4.31 -1.91 -12.59
CA ILE A 190 3.15 -2.38 -13.34
C ILE A 190 1.97 -2.47 -12.38
N TYR A 191 0.89 -1.77 -12.69
CA TYR A 191 -0.33 -1.65 -11.91
C TYR A 191 -1.49 -2.26 -12.67
N ARG A 192 -2.08 -3.32 -12.12
CA ARG A 192 -3.19 -4.06 -12.72
C ARG A 192 -4.44 -4.11 -11.84
N GLY A 193 -4.36 -3.60 -10.60
CA GLY A 193 -5.42 -3.75 -9.61
C GLY A 193 -6.76 -3.19 -10.08
N GLU A 194 -6.81 -1.95 -10.56
CA GLU A 194 -8.05 -1.36 -11.09
C GLU A 194 -8.60 -2.12 -12.29
N ALA A 195 -7.71 -2.53 -13.20
CA ALA A 195 -8.13 -3.29 -14.38
C ALA A 195 -8.79 -4.62 -14.02
N LEU A 196 -8.32 -5.26 -12.96
CA LEU A 196 -8.89 -6.51 -12.46
C LEU A 196 -10.11 -6.25 -11.57
N GLY A 197 -10.05 -5.32 -10.64
CA GLY A 197 -11.12 -5.02 -9.68
C GLY A 197 -12.39 -4.50 -10.35
N LEU A 198 -12.25 -3.67 -11.38
CA LEU A 198 -13.33 -3.04 -12.12
C LEU A 198 -13.67 -3.75 -13.46
N ALA A 199 -13.03 -4.88 -13.76
CA ALA A 199 -13.11 -5.54 -15.05
C ALA A 199 -12.87 -4.59 -16.25
N ALA A 200 -11.93 -3.63 -16.09
CA ALA A 200 -11.64 -2.54 -17.02
C ALA A 200 -10.20 -2.60 -17.56
N PRO A 201 -9.89 -3.41 -18.58
CA PRO A 201 -8.53 -3.62 -19.07
C PRO A 201 -7.77 -2.33 -19.43
N GLN A 202 -8.47 -1.27 -19.84
CA GLN A 202 -7.90 0.04 -20.13
C GLN A 202 -7.28 0.74 -18.91
N CYS A 203 -7.62 0.31 -17.68
CA CYS A 203 -7.06 0.83 -16.43
C CYS A 203 -5.69 0.21 -16.06
N ARG A 204 -5.16 -0.73 -16.87
CA ARG A 204 -3.77 -1.17 -16.70
C ARG A 204 -2.84 0.02 -16.92
N GLU A 205 -1.88 0.17 -16.02
CA GLU A 205 -0.87 1.23 -16.14
C GLU A 205 0.52 0.69 -15.82
N ALA A 206 1.53 1.17 -16.53
CA ALA A 206 2.93 0.92 -16.18
C ALA A 206 3.71 2.22 -16.21
N HIS A 207 4.58 2.41 -15.22
CA HIS A 207 5.52 3.52 -15.15
C HIS A 207 6.94 3.00 -15.33
N ILE A 208 7.64 3.52 -16.35
CA ILE A 208 9.04 3.21 -16.62
C ILE A 208 9.85 4.42 -16.19
N TYR A 209 10.68 4.23 -15.18
CA TYR A 209 11.59 5.22 -14.63
C TYR A 209 12.98 4.95 -15.20
N GLY A 210 13.42 5.75 -16.16
CA GLY A 210 14.69 5.55 -16.88
C GLY A 210 15.81 6.48 -16.46
N GLY A 211 17.04 6.04 -16.70
CA GLY A 211 18.25 6.81 -16.45
C GLY A 211 18.59 6.98 -14.97
N ILE A 212 18.20 6.01 -14.14
CA ILE A 212 18.58 5.94 -12.73
C ILE A 212 19.98 5.33 -12.64
N ASP A 213 20.89 6.00 -11.94
CA ASP A 213 22.23 5.47 -11.72
C ASP A 213 22.26 4.34 -10.67
N ASP A 214 23.40 3.66 -10.56
CA ASP A 214 23.57 2.53 -9.63
C ASP A 214 23.26 2.89 -8.17
N TRP A 215 23.52 4.13 -7.78
CA TRP A 215 23.24 4.59 -6.42
C TRP A 215 21.72 4.77 -6.19
N GLY A 216 21.05 5.42 -7.14
CA GLY A 216 19.59 5.57 -7.14
C GLY A 216 18.87 4.20 -7.21
N LEU A 217 19.36 3.23 -7.97
CA LEU A 217 18.78 1.89 -8.05
C LEU A 217 18.84 1.11 -6.72
N ARG A 218 19.86 1.37 -5.89
CA ARG A 218 20.05 0.69 -4.59
C ARG A 218 19.30 1.35 -3.45
N GLY A 219 18.67 2.50 -3.69
CA GLY A 219 17.84 3.20 -2.69
C GLY A 219 18.61 4.13 -1.76
N GLY A 220 19.78 4.58 -2.19
CA GLY A 220 20.58 5.56 -1.44
C GLY A 220 21.32 5.01 -0.24
#